data_f031b406a038be4df61c986c0d951e14
#
_entry.id   f031b406a038be4df61c986c0d951e14
#
_cell.length_a   1.000
_cell.length_b   1.000
_cell.length_c   1.000
_cell.angle_alpha   90.00
_cell.angle_beta   90.00
_cell.angle_gamma   90.00
#
_symmetry.space_group_name_H-M   'P 1'
#
loop_
_entity.id
_entity.type
_entity.pdbx_description
1 polymer ?
#
loop_
_entity_poly.entity_id
_entity_poly.type
_entity_poly.pdbx_seq_one_letter_code
_entity_poly.pdbx_strand_id
1 'polypeptide(L)'
;PLLDEIDTAARDLHSVNTVRFADGKATGFNTDILGFAESLNRDGVSLQGKKVLLLGYGGAASVMAYHCVTQGAYLTITGRNLEKAEALQKQLTDAVPGARISVFSRRHIPRDIHIVLNSTPVGMYPKENAAPLHYLPHKTEYVFDAIYNPPVTSTMKLANPRKTKTRDGLFMLVMQAAHAQTIWTGVTFEPQACETILRRTYGKMAVKRLHEKYGKKNLVLCGFMGSG
;
A
#
# COMPACT_ATOMS: atom_id res chain seq x y z
N PRO A 1 -11.44 7.13 -26.06
CA PRO A 1 -11.25 6.04 -25.09
C PRO A 1 -10.80 4.80 -25.83
N LEU A 2 -9.81 4.10 -25.26
CA LEU A 2 -9.27 2.85 -25.84
C LEU A 2 -9.90 1.60 -25.21
N LEU A 3 -10.88 1.78 -24.30
CA LEU A 3 -11.54 0.71 -23.57
C LEU A 3 -13.05 0.79 -23.81
N ASP A 4 -13.68 -0.36 -24.01
CA ASP A 4 -15.12 -0.48 -24.18
C ASP A 4 -15.86 -0.40 -22.85
N GLU A 5 -15.28 -0.97 -21.80
CA GLU A 5 -15.82 -1.00 -20.44
C GLU A 5 -14.75 -0.68 -19.41
N ILE A 6 -15.14 -0.10 -18.29
CA ILE A 6 -14.24 0.19 -17.15
C ILE A 6 -14.97 -0.21 -15.86
N ASP A 7 -14.31 -1.01 -15.03
CA ASP A 7 -14.77 -1.34 -13.68
C ASP A 7 -15.03 -0.08 -12.85
N THR A 8 -15.99 -0.15 -11.95
CA THR A 8 -16.44 1.01 -11.16
C THR A 8 -15.28 1.66 -10.41
N ALA A 9 -14.48 0.89 -9.69
CA ALA A 9 -13.37 1.43 -8.92
C ALA A 9 -12.28 2.04 -9.82
N ALA A 10 -11.98 1.42 -10.97
CA ALA A 10 -11.03 1.95 -11.94
C ALA A 10 -11.54 3.27 -12.58
N ARG A 11 -12.86 3.37 -12.78
CA ARG A 11 -13.52 4.58 -13.28
C ARG A 11 -13.43 5.72 -12.26
N ASP A 12 -13.81 5.48 -11.01
CA ASP A 12 -13.80 6.46 -9.92
C ASP A 12 -12.38 6.99 -9.63
N LEU A 13 -11.39 6.12 -9.77
CA LEU A 13 -9.97 6.47 -9.62
C LEU A 13 -9.35 7.09 -10.87
N HIS A 14 -10.04 7.06 -12.02
CA HIS A 14 -9.49 7.44 -13.32
C HIS A 14 -8.16 6.71 -13.62
N SER A 15 -8.05 5.44 -13.18
CA SER A 15 -6.81 4.68 -13.24
C SER A 15 -7.07 3.19 -13.52
N VAL A 16 -6.49 2.69 -14.60
CA VAL A 16 -6.52 1.30 -15.01
C VAL A 16 -5.09 0.76 -15.00
N ASN A 17 -4.87 -0.40 -14.37
CA ASN A 17 -3.59 -1.12 -14.39
C ASN A 17 -3.69 -2.52 -15.05
N THR A 18 -4.91 -3.01 -15.30
CA THR A 18 -5.18 -4.33 -15.86
C THR A 18 -6.26 -4.22 -16.94
N VAL A 19 -6.03 -4.79 -18.11
CA VAL A 19 -7.02 -4.84 -19.20
C VAL A 19 -7.27 -6.29 -19.59
N ARG A 20 -8.53 -6.67 -19.69
CA ARG A 20 -8.96 -7.99 -20.21
C ARG A 20 -9.60 -7.80 -21.57
N PHE A 21 -9.16 -8.60 -22.54
CA PHE A 21 -9.80 -8.74 -23.83
C PHE A 21 -10.61 -10.04 -23.84
N ALA A 22 -11.93 -9.94 -23.97
CA ALA A 22 -12.83 -11.08 -24.06
C ALA A 22 -14.05 -10.68 -24.91
N ASP A 23 -14.55 -11.60 -25.74
CA ASP A 23 -15.74 -11.43 -26.58
C ASP A 23 -15.71 -10.14 -27.44
N GLY A 24 -14.52 -9.79 -27.94
CA GLY A 24 -14.28 -8.60 -28.77
C GLY A 24 -14.31 -7.27 -28.01
N LYS A 25 -14.35 -7.29 -26.67
CA LYS A 25 -14.35 -6.10 -25.82
C LYS A 25 -13.09 -5.98 -24.98
N ALA A 26 -12.64 -4.75 -24.75
CA ALA A 26 -11.57 -4.38 -23.83
C ALA A 26 -12.16 -3.80 -22.54
N THR A 27 -12.00 -4.50 -21.42
CA THR A 27 -12.46 -4.06 -20.10
C THR A 27 -11.28 -3.71 -19.20
N GLY A 28 -11.31 -2.52 -18.60
CA GLY A 28 -10.27 -2.02 -17.72
C GLY A 28 -10.59 -2.19 -16.24
N PHE A 29 -9.57 -2.57 -15.45
CA PHE A 29 -9.65 -2.81 -14.00
C PHE A 29 -8.49 -2.12 -13.27
N ASN A 30 -8.68 -1.92 -11.96
CA ASN A 30 -7.59 -1.51 -11.06
C ASN A 30 -7.41 -2.54 -9.96
N THR A 31 -6.41 -3.42 -10.10
CA THR A 31 -6.13 -4.50 -9.15
C THR A 31 -5.34 -4.05 -7.93
N ASP A 32 -4.77 -2.84 -7.91
CA ASP A 32 -4.07 -2.31 -6.73
C ASP A 32 -5.01 -2.14 -5.55
N ILE A 33 -6.30 -1.80 -5.80
CA ILE A 33 -7.33 -1.71 -4.75
C ILE A 33 -7.50 -3.05 -4.06
N LEU A 34 -7.59 -4.13 -4.84
CA LEU A 34 -7.77 -5.49 -4.33
C LEU A 34 -6.54 -5.92 -3.54
N GLY A 35 -5.33 -5.63 -4.06
CA GLY A 35 -4.08 -5.92 -3.36
C GLY A 35 -3.96 -5.19 -2.02
N PHE A 36 -4.38 -3.93 -1.95
CA PHE A 36 -4.39 -3.16 -0.71
C PHE A 36 -5.45 -3.69 0.28
N ALA A 37 -6.67 -3.95 -0.18
CA ALA A 37 -7.74 -4.53 0.64
C ALA A 37 -7.31 -5.87 1.27
N GLU A 38 -6.72 -6.77 0.49
CA GLU A 38 -6.19 -8.05 0.97
C GLU A 38 -5.07 -7.88 2.02
N SER A 39 -4.25 -6.82 1.89
CA SER A 39 -3.21 -6.53 2.88
C SER A 39 -3.81 -6.16 4.24
N LEU A 40 -4.89 -5.38 4.27
CA LEU A 40 -5.60 -5.02 5.48
C LEU A 40 -6.35 -6.21 6.07
N ASN A 41 -7.08 -6.96 5.23
CA ASN A 41 -7.84 -8.15 5.63
C ASN A 41 -6.94 -9.20 6.29
N ARG A 42 -5.77 -9.47 5.70
CA ARG A 42 -4.77 -10.39 6.24
C ARG A 42 -4.32 -9.99 7.66
N ASP A 43 -4.24 -8.70 7.92
CA ASP A 43 -3.83 -8.18 9.22
C ASP A 43 -4.99 -8.00 10.20
N GLY A 44 -6.23 -8.26 9.78
CA GLY A 44 -7.43 -8.07 10.58
C GLY A 44 -7.74 -6.60 10.84
N VAL A 45 -7.34 -5.70 9.92
CA VAL A 45 -7.52 -4.25 10.06
C VAL A 45 -8.86 -3.83 9.50
N SER A 46 -9.75 -3.33 10.35
CA SER A 46 -11.01 -2.69 9.96
C SER A 46 -10.82 -1.19 9.79
N LEU A 47 -11.39 -0.62 8.73
CA LEU A 47 -11.35 0.82 8.44
C LEU A 47 -12.59 1.56 8.94
N GLN A 48 -13.69 0.86 9.20
CA GLN A 48 -14.96 1.46 9.60
C GLN A 48 -14.80 2.33 10.86
N GLY A 49 -15.09 3.62 10.74
CA GLY A 49 -14.99 4.60 11.83
C GLY A 49 -13.55 4.92 12.29
N LYS A 50 -12.54 4.38 11.66
CA LYS A 50 -11.14 4.65 12.00
C LYS A 50 -10.67 6.00 11.43
N LYS A 51 -9.81 6.69 12.15
CA LYS A 51 -9.10 7.88 11.69
C LYS A 51 -7.81 7.46 11.02
N VAL A 52 -7.70 7.72 9.72
CA VAL A 52 -6.60 7.30 8.86
C VAL A 52 -5.80 8.52 8.41
N LEU A 53 -4.49 8.49 8.56
CA LEU A 53 -3.56 9.45 8.00
C LEU A 53 -2.91 8.88 6.75
N LEU A 54 -3.13 9.51 5.61
CA LEU A 54 -2.49 9.17 4.35
C LEU A 54 -1.39 10.17 4.04
N LEU A 55 -0.18 9.67 3.85
CA LEU A 55 1.00 10.43 3.45
C LEU A 55 1.20 10.28 1.95
N GLY A 56 0.95 11.34 1.20
CA GLY A 56 1.05 11.37 -0.26
C GLY A 56 -0.28 11.60 -0.97
N TYR A 57 -0.19 11.80 -2.29
CA TYR A 57 -1.31 12.14 -3.17
C TYR A 57 -1.10 11.64 -4.61
N GLY A 58 -0.26 10.64 -4.81
CA GLY A 58 -0.02 9.97 -6.09
C GLY A 58 -0.95 8.78 -6.34
N GLY A 59 -0.67 7.99 -7.38
CA GLY A 59 -1.51 6.85 -7.76
C GLY A 59 -1.78 5.85 -6.63
N ALA A 60 -0.74 5.42 -5.90
CA ALA A 60 -0.93 4.56 -4.73
C ALA A 60 -1.75 5.24 -3.62
N ALA A 61 -1.59 6.57 -3.44
CA ALA A 61 -2.41 7.33 -2.50
C ALA A 61 -3.88 7.31 -2.90
N SER A 62 -4.19 7.52 -4.18
CA SER A 62 -5.58 7.51 -4.68
C SER A 62 -6.26 6.16 -4.41
N VAL A 63 -5.56 5.05 -4.69
CA VAL A 63 -6.05 3.69 -4.43
C VAL A 63 -6.35 3.47 -2.95
N MET A 64 -5.38 3.77 -2.08
CA MET A 64 -5.54 3.60 -0.63
C MET A 64 -6.64 4.50 -0.07
N ALA A 65 -6.69 5.77 -0.50
CA ALA A 65 -7.68 6.74 -0.09
C ALA A 65 -9.09 6.30 -0.48
N TYR A 66 -9.29 5.88 -1.74
CA TYR A 66 -10.57 5.39 -2.22
C TYR A 66 -11.06 4.21 -1.38
N HIS A 67 -10.20 3.21 -1.15
CA HIS A 67 -10.56 2.08 -0.31
C HIS A 67 -10.91 2.51 1.12
N CYS A 68 -10.13 3.44 1.71
CA CYS A 68 -10.43 3.94 3.07
C CYS A 68 -11.80 4.59 3.16
N VAL A 69 -12.16 5.47 2.23
CA VAL A 69 -13.42 6.21 2.30
C VAL A 69 -14.63 5.32 1.95
N THR A 70 -14.49 4.37 1.04
CA THR A 70 -15.55 3.40 0.73
C THR A 70 -15.82 2.44 1.88
N GLN A 71 -14.81 2.19 2.74
CA GLN A 71 -14.95 1.40 3.97
C GLN A 71 -15.31 2.25 5.21
N GLY A 72 -15.72 3.51 5.04
CA GLY A 72 -16.25 4.36 6.11
C GLY A 72 -15.20 4.94 7.07
N ALA A 73 -13.94 5.07 6.64
CA ALA A 73 -12.91 5.75 7.42
C ALA A 73 -13.07 7.28 7.41
N TYR A 74 -12.48 7.92 8.42
CA TYR A 74 -12.22 9.37 8.43
C TYR A 74 -10.81 9.59 7.90
N LEU A 75 -10.69 10.12 6.69
CA LEU A 75 -9.40 10.24 6.01
C LEU A 75 -8.77 11.62 6.22
N THR A 76 -7.52 11.65 6.63
CA THR A 76 -6.68 12.85 6.63
C THR A 76 -5.59 12.67 5.59
N ILE A 77 -5.53 13.53 4.60
CA ILE A 77 -4.48 13.53 3.57
C ILE A 77 -3.46 14.61 3.91
N THR A 78 -2.18 14.26 3.81
CA THR A 78 -1.07 15.22 3.94
C THR A 78 0.06 14.96 2.97
N GLY A 79 0.79 16.01 2.63
CA GLY A 79 1.90 15.93 1.70
C GLY A 79 2.69 17.23 1.64
N ARG A 80 3.64 17.31 0.70
CA ARG A 80 4.45 18.52 0.48
C ARG A 80 3.70 19.63 -0.28
N ASN A 81 2.77 19.24 -1.14
CA ASN A 81 1.94 20.14 -1.92
C ASN A 81 0.49 19.93 -1.52
N LEU A 82 -0.11 20.93 -0.88
CA LEU A 82 -1.48 20.88 -0.39
C LEU A 82 -2.50 20.95 -1.52
N GLU A 83 -2.24 21.71 -2.57
CA GLU A 83 -3.13 21.79 -3.75
C GLU A 83 -3.38 20.42 -4.38
N LYS A 84 -2.32 19.59 -4.50
CA LYS A 84 -2.46 18.21 -4.99
C LYS A 84 -3.22 17.31 -4.02
N ALA A 85 -3.06 17.53 -2.73
CA ALA A 85 -3.83 16.80 -1.72
C ALA A 85 -5.31 17.18 -1.74
N GLU A 86 -5.62 18.46 -1.93
CA GLU A 86 -6.97 19.00 -2.10
C GLU A 86 -7.61 18.53 -3.41
N ALA A 87 -6.83 18.42 -4.50
CA ALA A 87 -7.31 17.85 -5.76
C ALA A 87 -7.71 16.37 -5.58
N LEU A 88 -6.91 15.57 -4.84
CA LEU A 88 -7.26 14.20 -4.50
C LEU A 88 -8.50 14.14 -3.59
N GLN A 89 -8.61 15.03 -2.59
CA GLN A 89 -9.80 15.14 -1.75
C GLN A 89 -11.04 15.39 -2.60
N LYS A 90 -10.98 16.36 -3.52
CA LYS A 90 -12.10 16.70 -4.41
C LYS A 90 -12.51 15.50 -5.26
N GLN A 91 -11.55 14.86 -5.94
CA GLN A 91 -11.81 13.65 -6.75
C GLN A 91 -12.55 12.57 -5.96
N LEU A 92 -12.09 12.28 -4.74
CA LEU A 92 -12.68 11.26 -3.89
C LEU A 92 -14.07 11.66 -3.37
N THR A 93 -14.30 12.94 -3.07
CA THR A 93 -15.60 13.44 -2.62
C THR A 93 -16.63 13.38 -3.75
N ASP A 94 -16.20 13.66 -4.99
CA ASP A 94 -17.03 13.55 -6.18
C ASP A 94 -17.39 12.07 -6.48
N ALA A 95 -16.44 11.14 -6.29
CA ALA A 95 -16.63 9.70 -6.55
C ALA A 95 -17.42 8.99 -5.42
N VAL A 96 -17.25 9.40 -4.16
CA VAL A 96 -17.85 8.75 -2.99
C VAL A 96 -18.63 9.78 -2.17
N PRO A 97 -19.93 9.98 -2.47
CA PRO A 97 -20.77 10.91 -1.74
C PRO A 97 -20.80 10.61 -0.23
N GLY A 98 -20.57 11.64 0.58
CA GLY A 98 -20.50 11.49 2.03
C GLY A 98 -19.14 11.06 2.59
N ALA A 99 -18.10 10.95 1.74
CA ALA A 99 -16.74 10.71 2.18
C ALA A 99 -16.25 11.80 3.16
N ARG A 100 -15.65 11.37 4.28
CA ARG A 100 -15.14 12.26 5.32
C ARG A 100 -13.64 12.44 5.18
N ILE A 101 -13.24 13.48 4.45
CA ILE A 101 -11.86 13.73 4.07
C ILE A 101 -11.44 15.13 4.51
N SER A 102 -10.29 15.23 5.15
CA SER A 102 -9.63 16.49 5.50
C SER A 102 -8.21 16.54 4.93
N VAL A 103 -7.76 17.73 4.60
CA VAL A 103 -6.37 17.96 4.17
C VAL A 103 -5.68 18.82 5.21
N PHE A 104 -4.52 18.37 5.68
CA PHE A 104 -3.72 19.09 6.64
C PHE A 104 -2.27 19.25 6.18
N SER A 105 -1.64 20.34 6.58
CA SER A 105 -0.19 20.46 6.43
C SER A 105 0.52 19.48 7.39
N ARG A 106 1.74 19.07 7.05
CA ARG A 106 2.55 18.18 7.91
C ARG A 106 2.79 18.71 9.33
N ARG A 107 2.66 20.01 9.55
CA ARG A 107 2.82 20.64 10.87
C ARG A 107 1.60 20.49 11.77
N HIS A 108 0.43 20.15 11.19
CA HIS A 108 -0.86 20.14 11.88
C HIS A 108 -1.56 18.78 11.80
N ILE A 109 -0.80 17.69 11.86
CA ILE A 109 -1.37 16.34 11.84
C ILE A 109 -2.14 16.08 13.14
N PRO A 110 -3.40 15.59 13.06
CA PRO A 110 -4.18 15.21 14.24
C PRO A 110 -3.46 14.14 15.08
N ARG A 111 -3.61 14.23 16.42
CA ARG A 111 -2.94 13.28 17.33
C ARG A 111 -3.68 11.97 17.52
N ASP A 112 -4.95 11.91 17.19
CA ASP A 112 -5.85 10.78 17.44
C ASP A 112 -6.04 9.87 16.21
N ILE A 113 -5.00 9.76 15.40
CA ILE A 113 -4.93 8.86 14.25
C ILE A 113 -4.74 7.41 14.70
N HIS A 114 -5.53 6.49 14.14
CA HIS A 114 -5.46 5.05 14.39
C HIS A 114 -4.57 4.31 13.38
N ILE A 115 -4.61 4.74 12.12
CA ILE A 115 -3.92 4.08 11.01
C ILE A 115 -3.09 5.10 10.24
N VAL A 116 -1.83 4.77 9.97
CA VAL A 116 -0.94 5.58 9.11
C VAL A 116 -0.63 4.80 7.84
N LEU A 117 -0.86 5.42 6.70
CA LEU A 117 -0.58 4.88 5.37
C LEU A 117 0.49 5.74 4.70
N ASN A 118 1.64 5.16 4.39
CA ASN A 118 2.67 5.83 3.59
C ASN A 118 2.59 5.38 2.13
N SER A 119 2.22 6.30 1.25
CA SER A 119 2.23 6.13 -0.20
C SER A 119 3.32 6.97 -0.88
N THR A 120 4.21 7.56 -0.09
CA THR A 120 5.34 8.36 -0.63
C THR A 120 6.55 7.47 -0.91
N PRO A 121 7.47 7.88 -1.80
CA PRO A 121 8.73 7.17 -2.01
C PRO A 121 9.78 7.49 -0.92
N VAL A 122 9.42 8.22 0.14
CA VAL A 122 10.35 8.62 1.21
C VAL A 122 10.68 7.42 2.09
N GLY A 123 11.96 7.02 2.09
CA GLY A 123 12.44 5.83 2.79
C GLY A 123 12.62 4.60 1.88
N MET A 124 12.37 4.74 0.57
CA MET A 124 12.64 3.71 -0.44
C MET A 124 14.13 3.67 -0.78
N TYR A 125 14.64 2.45 -1.05
CA TYR A 125 16.00 2.26 -1.56
C TYR A 125 16.28 3.15 -2.80
N PRO A 126 17.46 3.80 -2.90
CA PRO A 126 18.61 3.70 -1.99
C PRO A 126 18.59 4.68 -0.78
N LYS A 127 17.58 5.56 -0.65
CA LYS A 127 17.51 6.60 0.40
C LYS A 127 16.68 6.12 1.62
N GLU A 128 17.09 5.00 2.21
CA GLU A 128 16.32 4.25 3.21
C GLU A 128 16.20 4.93 4.58
N ASN A 129 17.11 5.86 4.92
CA ASN A 129 17.17 6.50 6.23
C ASN A 129 16.19 7.68 6.41
N ALA A 130 15.40 7.97 5.38
CA ALA A 130 14.40 9.02 5.43
C ALA A 130 13.04 8.46 5.87
N ALA A 131 12.27 9.28 6.60
CA ALA A 131 10.86 9.01 6.91
C ALA A 131 10.02 10.24 6.60
N PRO A 132 8.78 10.07 6.11
CA PRO A 132 7.88 11.20 5.88
C PRO A 132 7.35 11.82 7.19
N LEU A 133 7.45 11.09 8.31
CA LEU A 133 7.11 11.53 9.66
C LEU A 133 8.32 11.40 10.59
N HIS A 134 8.38 12.24 11.63
CA HIS A 134 9.38 12.14 12.70
C HIS A 134 8.86 11.34 13.92
N TYR A 135 7.56 11.17 14.04
CA TYR A 135 6.89 10.41 15.07
C TYR A 135 5.52 9.92 14.56
N LEU A 136 5.00 8.86 15.16
CA LEU A 136 3.63 8.41 14.90
C LEU A 136 2.66 9.13 15.85
N PRO A 137 1.43 9.45 15.40
CA PRO A 137 0.36 9.92 16.26
C PRO A 137 0.09 8.95 17.42
N HIS A 138 -0.32 9.47 18.58
CA HIS A 138 -0.34 8.72 19.84
C HIS A 138 -1.23 7.45 19.84
N LYS A 139 -2.33 7.47 19.07
CA LYS A 139 -3.28 6.35 18.98
C LYS A 139 -3.00 5.38 17.83
N THR A 140 -1.84 5.49 17.16
CA THR A 140 -1.54 4.65 16.01
C THR A 140 -1.41 3.18 16.42
N GLU A 141 -2.29 2.36 15.87
CA GLU A 141 -2.34 0.90 16.07
C GLU A 141 -1.84 0.12 14.85
N TYR A 142 -1.81 0.79 13.67
CA TYR A 142 -1.38 0.17 12.43
C TYR A 142 -0.64 1.14 11.52
N VAL A 143 0.44 0.67 10.89
CA VAL A 143 1.20 1.38 9.86
C VAL A 143 1.32 0.50 8.63
N PHE A 144 0.83 0.98 7.51
CA PHE A 144 1.07 0.40 6.19
C PHE A 144 2.03 1.30 5.41
N ASP A 145 3.09 0.73 4.87
CA ASP A 145 4.01 1.44 4.00
C ASP A 145 3.99 0.79 2.60
N ALA A 146 3.63 1.53 1.56
CA ALA A 146 3.62 1.02 0.19
C ALA A 146 5.02 0.61 -0.31
N ILE A 147 6.05 1.06 0.38
CA ILE A 147 7.43 0.67 0.11
C ILE A 147 7.63 -0.79 0.54
N TYR A 148 8.25 -1.59 -0.32
CA TYR A 148 8.63 -2.97 -0.04
C TYR A 148 10.15 -3.21 -0.10
N ASN A 149 10.91 -2.21 -0.54
CA ASN A 149 12.38 -2.23 -0.51
C ASN A 149 12.92 -0.91 0.06
N PRO A 150 13.36 -0.91 1.33
CA PRO A 150 13.56 -2.01 2.28
C PRO A 150 12.25 -2.61 2.79
N PRO A 151 12.25 -3.87 3.28
CA PRO A 151 11.07 -4.49 3.89
C PRO A 151 10.69 -3.86 5.24
N VAL A 152 11.59 -3.17 5.90
CA VAL A 152 11.33 -2.38 7.11
C VAL A 152 11.83 -0.95 6.87
N THR A 153 10.90 -0.04 6.63
CA THR A 153 11.21 1.38 6.38
C THR A 153 11.48 2.15 7.67
N SER A 154 12.06 3.34 7.52
CA SER A 154 12.24 4.25 8.66
C SER A 154 10.91 4.68 9.28
N THR A 155 9.83 4.76 8.51
CA THR A 155 8.47 5.01 9.03
C THR A 155 7.99 3.87 9.93
N MET A 156 8.18 2.62 9.49
CA MET A 156 7.80 1.44 10.28
C MET A 156 8.61 1.32 11.58
N LYS A 157 9.87 1.75 11.58
CA LYS A 157 10.72 1.77 12.79
C LYS A 157 10.26 2.75 13.87
N LEU A 158 9.39 3.72 13.55
CA LEU A 158 8.77 4.60 14.55
C LEU A 158 7.71 3.87 15.39
N ALA A 159 7.24 2.71 14.94
CA ALA A 159 6.20 1.95 15.61
C ALA A 159 6.71 1.30 16.90
N ASN A 160 5.88 1.33 17.95
CA ASN A 160 6.12 0.49 19.12
C ASN A 160 5.61 -0.93 18.82
N PRO A 161 6.47 -1.95 18.71
CA PRO A 161 6.08 -3.29 18.29
C PRO A 161 5.09 -3.98 19.24
N ARG A 162 4.92 -3.48 20.47
CA ARG A 162 3.93 -4.01 21.43
C ARG A 162 2.53 -3.45 21.23
N LYS A 163 2.38 -2.35 20.46
CA LYS A 163 1.11 -1.62 20.32
C LYS A 163 0.70 -1.38 18.87
N THR A 164 1.67 -1.35 17.96
CA THR A 164 1.47 -0.93 16.58
C THR A 164 1.95 -2.03 15.64
N LYS A 165 1.02 -2.61 14.89
CA LYS A 165 1.36 -3.56 13.83
C LYS A 165 1.86 -2.79 12.60
N THR A 166 2.81 -3.36 11.88
CA THR A 166 3.36 -2.75 10.66
C THR A 166 3.33 -3.71 9.49
N ARG A 167 3.10 -3.20 8.28
CA ARG A 167 3.15 -3.98 7.04
C ARG A 167 3.78 -3.16 5.93
N ASP A 168 4.65 -3.80 5.14
CA ASP A 168 5.19 -3.23 3.91
C ASP A 168 4.29 -3.52 2.68
N GLY A 169 4.66 -2.94 1.54
CA GLY A 169 3.87 -3.02 0.31
C GLY A 169 4.02 -4.32 -0.49
N LEU A 170 4.90 -5.27 -0.08
CA LEU A 170 5.18 -6.43 -0.93
C LEU A 170 3.96 -7.36 -1.06
N PHE A 171 3.18 -7.53 0.01
CA PHE A 171 1.97 -8.35 -0.07
C PHE A 171 0.92 -7.73 -1.00
N MET A 172 0.72 -6.41 -0.94
CA MET A 172 -0.14 -5.68 -1.88
C MET A 172 0.31 -5.92 -3.33
N LEU A 173 1.63 -5.84 -3.60
CA LEU A 173 2.20 -6.08 -4.92
C LEU A 173 1.94 -7.52 -5.43
N VAL A 174 2.06 -8.52 -4.57
CA VAL A 174 1.77 -9.92 -4.93
C VAL A 174 0.28 -10.12 -5.20
N MET A 175 -0.57 -9.59 -4.33
CA MET A 175 -2.02 -9.80 -4.47
C MET A 175 -2.61 -9.06 -5.67
N GLN A 176 -2.17 -7.84 -5.99
CA GLN A 176 -2.62 -7.16 -7.20
C GLN A 176 -2.29 -7.97 -8.47
N ALA A 177 -1.12 -8.62 -8.50
CA ALA A 177 -0.73 -9.49 -9.61
C ALA A 177 -1.57 -10.77 -9.65
N ALA A 178 -1.88 -11.39 -8.51
CA ALA A 178 -2.77 -12.55 -8.42
C ALA A 178 -4.18 -12.20 -8.94
N HIS A 179 -4.73 -11.06 -8.53
CA HIS A 179 -6.03 -10.59 -9.03
C HIS A 179 -6.02 -10.30 -10.54
N ALA A 180 -4.94 -9.71 -11.08
CA ALA A 180 -4.79 -9.52 -12.52
C ALA A 180 -4.79 -10.86 -13.27
N GLN A 181 -4.07 -11.87 -12.77
CA GLN A 181 -4.08 -13.22 -13.34
C GLN A 181 -5.48 -13.85 -13.26
N THR A 182 -6.19 -13.68 -12.15
CA THR A 182 -7.58 -14.18 -12.02
C THR A 182 -8.50 -13.53 -13.05
N ILE A 183 -8.37 -12.21 -13.30
CA ILE A 183 -9.15 -11.49 -14.32
C ILE A 183 -8.88 -12.04 -15.72
N TRP A 184 -7.63 -12.39 -16.04
CA TRP A 184 -7.26 -12.89 -17.37
C TRP A 184 -7.60 -14.36 -17.58
N THR A 185 -7.44 -15.20 -16.56
CA THR A 185 -7.50 -16.66 -16.70
C THR A 185 -8.72 -17.31 -16.06
N GLY A 186 -9.44 -16.60 -15.19
CA GLY A 186 -10.50 -17.16 -14.35
C GLY A 186 -10.00 -18.04 -13.20
N VAL A 187 -8.69 -18.25 -13.07
CA VAL A 187 -8.09 -19.09 -12.02
C VAL A 187 -7.85 -18.26 -10.77
N THR A 188 -8.40 -18.69 -9.64
CA THR A 188 -8.12 -18.11 -8.32
C THR A 188 -6.81 -18.70 -7.76
N PHE A 189 -6.05 -17.87 -7.08
CA PHE A 189 -4.79 -18.31 -6.45
C PHE A 189 -5.01 -18.65 -4.99
N GLU A 190 -4.57 -19.85 -4.61
CA GLU A 190 -4.59 -20.30 -3.23
C GLU A 190 -3.68 -19.40 -2.36
N PRO A 191 -4.10 -19.06 -1.13
CA PRO A 191 -3.30 -18.22 -0.22
C PRO A 191 -1.87 -18.74 -0.02
N GLN A 192 -1.71 -20.06 0.02
CA GLN A 192 -0.41 -20.72 0.16
C GLN A 192 0.53 -20.46 -1.02
N ALA A 193 0.00 -20.36 -2.25
CA ALA A 193 0.80 -20.01 -3.43
C ALA A 193 1.32 -18.57 -3.34
N CYS A 194 0.47 -17.64 -2.92
CA CYS A 194 0.84 -16.23 -2.71
C CYS A 194 1.90 -16.09 -1.60
N GLU A 195 1.79 -16.83 -0.50
CA GLU A 195 2.81 -16.88 0.56
C GLU A 195 4.16 -17.38 0.06
N THR A 196 4.16 -18.41 -0.75
CA THR A 196 5.38 -18.96 -1.34
C THR A 196 6.08 -17.94 -2.23
N ILE A 197 5.30 -17.22 -3.07
CA ILE A 197 5.82 -16.14 -3.92
C ILE A 197 6.40 -15.03 -3.06
N LEU A 198 5.69 -14.63 -2.01
CA LEU A 198 6.10 -13.58 -1.07
C LEU A 198 7.47 -13.92 -0.43
N ARG A 199 7.59 -15.11 0.16
CA ARG A 199 8.84 -15.59 0.79
C ARG A 199 10.01 -15.64 -0.20
N ARG A 200 9.79 -16.17 -1.40
CA ARG A 200 10.81 -16.22 -2.46
C ARG A 200 11.26 -14.82 -2.89
N THR A 201 10.33 -13.88 -2.96
CA THR A 201 10.62 -12.48 -3.34
C THR A 201 11.46 -11.79 -2.29
N TYR A 202 11.10 -11.90 -0.99
CA TYR A 202 11.94 -11.39 0.10
C TYR A 202 13.34 -12.01 0.09
N GLY A 203 13.44 -13.32 -0.12
CA GLY A 203 14.74 -14.01 -0.21
C GLY A 203 15.61 -13.46 -1.34
N LYS A 204 15.06 -13.30 -2.55
CA LYS A 204 15.78 -12.72 -3.69
C LYS A 204 16.23 -11.28 -3.42
N MET A 205 15.37 -10.47 -2.81
CA MET A 205 15.71 -9.09 -2.44
C MET A 205 16.83 -9.03 -1.40
N ALA A 206 16.79 -9.89 -0.39
CA ALA A 206 17.83 -9.98 0.64
C ALA A 206 19.18 -10.34 0.02
N VAL A 207 19.25 -11.37 -0.84
CA VAL A 207 20.46 -11.77 -1.55
C VAL A 207 20.98 -10.64 -2.43
N LYS A 208 20.11 -9.96 -3.19
CA LYS A 208 20.50 -8.83 -4.03
C LYS A 208 21.15 -7.72 -3.19
N ARG A 209 20.55 -7.34 -2.06
CA ARG A 209 21.10 -6.31 -1.15
C ARG A 209 22.45 -6.70 -0.55
N LEU A 210 22.63 -7.98 -0.19
CA LEU A 210 23.92 -8.49 0.28
C LEU A 210 24.99 -8.38 -0.83
N HIS A 211 24.67 -8.73 -2.08
CA HIS A 211 25.59 -8.57 -3.20
C HIS A 211 25.93 -7.11 -3.47
N GLU A 212 24.97 -6.20 -3.39
CA GLU A 212 25.21 -4.76 -3.56
C GLU A 212 26.11 -4.20 -2.46
N LYS A 213 25.93 -4.65 -1.21
CA LYS A 213 26.70 -4.19 -0.05
C LYS A 213 28.12 -4.77 0.04
N TYR A 214 28.29 -6.05 -0.32
CA TYR A 214 29.54 -6.78 -0.06
C TYR A 214 30.21 -7.30 -1.33
N GLY A 215 29.65 -7.02 -2.50
CA GLY A 215 30.07 -7.58 -3.79
C GLY A 215 29.63 -9.04 -3.94
N LYS A 216 29.95 -9.64 -5.10
CA LYS A 216 29.66 -11.07 -5.37
C LYS A 216 30.67 -11.97 -4.68
N LYS A 217 30.69 -12.01 -3.35
CA LYS A 217 31.53 -12.90 -2.54
C LYS A 217 30.70 -14.08 -2.05
N ASN A 218 31.36 -15.17 -1.69
CA ASN A 218 30.71 -16.27 -1.02
C ASN A 218 30.19 -15.79 0.33
N LEU A 219 28.90 -16.05 0.62
CA LEU A 219 28.25 -15.74 1.87
C LEU A 219 28.00 -17.04 2.63
N VAL A 220 28.50 -17.13 3.84
CA VAL A 220 28.22 -18.23 4.74
C VAL A 220 27.16 -17.77 5.75
N LEU A 221 26.02 -18.45 5.74
CA LEU A 221 24.95 -18.20 6.72
C LEU A 221 25.14 -19.21 7.86
N CYS A 222 25.45 -18.71 9.06
CA CYS A 222 25.53 -19.52 10.27
C CYS A 222 24.27 -19.28 11.10
N GLY A 223 23.59 -20.35 11.48
CA GLY A 223 22.44 -20.32 12.37
C GLY A 223 22.45 -21.52 13.32
N PHE A 224 21.73 -21.44 14.43
CA PHE A 224 21.48 -22.60 15.27
C PHE A 224 20.56 -23.60 14.55
N MET A 225 20.67 -24.89 14.89
CA MET A 225 19.73 -25.91 14.40
C MET A 225 18.30 -25.51 14.75
N GLY A 226 17.41 -25.47 13.74
CA GLY A 226 16.02 -25.03 13.92
C GLY A 226 15.76 -23.55 13.61
N SER A 227 16.75 -22.78 13.17
CA SER A 227 16.61 -21.38 12.72
C SER A 227 16.24 -21.23 11.24
N GLY A 228 15.64 -22.25 10.67
CA GLY A 228 15.20 -22.27 9.26
C GLY A 228 13.95 -21.49 8.96
#